data_5efe427b8d64e634a55c89252a62f2ef
#
_entry.id   5efe427b8d64e634a55c89252a62f2ef
#
_cell.length_a   1.000
_cell.length_b   1.000
_cell.length_c   1.000
_cell.angle_alpha   90.00
_cell.angle_beta   90.00
_cell.angle_gamma   90.00
#
_symmetry.space_group_name_H-M   'P 1'
#
loop_
_entity.id
_entity.type
_entity.pdbx_description
1 polymer ?
#
loop_
_entity_poly.entity_id
_entity_poly.type
_entity_poly.pdbx_seq_one_letter_code
_entity_poly.pdbx_strand_id
1 'polypeptide(L)'
;MILGLDVSTSITGYTLLDGDKIILNGAWDTRKYKDFFEKVIHVKKGLEQIQNEHGEQITAVYIEQSLQSFRSGFSSAKTLSTLSRFNGIVSWIVFDQYKIKPEYLAATSARKLCGIKIPRGQKAKAVVLDYLLKNEPSFIIEYTRHGNPKPDSYDRADSIVIARAGLVLEKQRNANN
;
A
#
# COMPACT_ATOMS: atom_id res chain seq x y z
N MET A 1 5.35 11.38 10.57
CA MET A 1 4.65 10.13 10.23
C MET A 1 4.91 9.73 8.79
N ILE A 2 4.76 8.43 8.47
CA ILE A 2 4.96 7.89 7.11
C ILE A 2 3.68 7.24 6.63
N LEU A 3 3.21 7.61 5.44
CA LEU A 3 2.06 7.00 4.78
C LEU A 3 2.53 6.00 3.72
N GLY A 4 2.11 4.74 3.83
CA GLY A 4 2.33 3.68 2.84
C GLY A 4 1.06 3.29 2.12
N LEU A 5 1.11 3.18 0.79
CA LEU A 5 -0.02 2.87 -0.06
C LEU A 5 0.28 1.68 -0.98
N ASP A 6 -0.62 0.69 -1.01
CA ASP A 6 -0.71 -0.32 -2.06
C ASP A 6 -1.87 0.03 -2.99
N VAL A 7 -1.57 0.69 -4.12
CA VAL A 7 -2.57 1.30 -5.01
C VAL A 7 -3.04 0.32 -6.07
N SER A 8 -4.33 0.02 -6.08
CA SER A 8 -4.97 -0.77 -7.14
C SER A 8 -6.37 -0.27 -7.49
N THR A 9 -6.88 -0.67 -8.66
CA THR A 9 -8.23 -0.32 -9.13
C THR A 9 -9.35 -1.13 -8.47
N SER A 10 -9.00 -2.06 -7.60
CA SER A 10 -9.96 -2.93 -6.89
C SER A 10 -10.02 -2.60 -5.41
N ILE A 11 -8.89 -2.66 -4.73
CA ILE A 11 -8.76 -2.35 -3.30
C ILE A 11 -7.42 -1.63 -3.14
N THR A 12 -7.44 -0.43 -2.59
CA THR A 12 -6.22 0.30 -2.25
C THR A 12 -5.99 0.21 -0.75
N GLY A 13 -4.91 -0.45 -0.34
CA GLY A 13 -4.47 -0.53 1.05
C GLY A 13 -3.73 0.74 1.48
N TYR A 14 -3.91 1.15 2.72
CA TYR A 14 -3.16 2.26 3.31
C TYR A 14 -2.71 1.94 4.74
N THR A 15 -1.55 2.49 5.10
CA THR A 15 -0.99 2.40 6.46
C THR A 15 -0.31 3.71 6.84
N LEU A 16 -0.66 4.26 7.99
CA LEU A 16 0.02 5.40 8.58
C LEU A 16 0.85 4.93 9.78
N LEU A 17 2.16 5.23 9.76
CA LEU A 17 3.08 4.94 10.84
C LEU A 17 3.53 6.22 11.57
N ASP A 18 3.58 6.13 12.89
CA ASP A 18 4.33 7.06 13.73
C ASP A 18 5.49 6.31 14.40
N GLY A 19 6.71 6.54 13.92
CA GLY A 19 7.83 5.67 14.23
C GLY A 19 7.50 4.21 13.88
N ASP A 20 7.66 3.32 14.85
CA ASP A 20 7.35 1.89 14.68
C ASP A 20 5.88 1.53 15.00
N LYS A 21 5.03 2.51 15.34
CA LYS A 21 3.63 2.27 15.69
C LYS A 21 2.71 2.46 14.48
N ILE A 22 1.82 1.50 14.24
CA ILE A 22 0.71 1.66 13.27
C ILE A 22 -0.36 2.53 13.93
N ILE A 23 -0.63 3.70 13.33
CA ILE A 23 -1.69 4.63 13.75
C ILE A 23 -2.99 4.31 13.01
N LEU A 24 -2.89 4.12 11.70
CA LEU A 24 -4.00 3.71 10.84
C LEU A 24 -3.56 2.56 9.94
N ASN A 25 -4.45 1.60 9.73
CA ASN A 25 -4.32 0.59 8.69
C ASN A 25 -5.71 0.22 8.19
N GLY A 26 -5.93 0.37 6.90
CA GLY A 26 -7.21 0.10 6.28
C GLY A 26 -7.12 -0.09 4.78
N ALA A 27 -8.27 -0.16 4.14
CA ALA A 27 -8.36 -0.27 2.69
C ALA A 27 -9.60 0.44 2.15
N TRP A 28 -9.46 1.03 0.96
CA TRP A 28 -10.58 1.59 0.19
C TRP A 28 -10.99 0.60 -0.89
N ASP A 29 -12.14 -0.04 -0.69
CA ASP A 29 -12.71 -1.01 -1.65
C ASP A 29 -13.49 -0.29 -2.75
N THR A 30 -12.93 -0.32 -3.96
CA THR A 30 -13.51 0.33 -5.14
C THR A 30 -14.22 -0.65 -6.07
N ARG A 31 -14.36 -1.93 -5.72
CA ARG A 31 -14.94 -2.98 -6.59
C ARG A 31 -16.40 -2.71 -6.96
N LYS A 32 -17.14 -2.02 -6.10
CA LYS A 32 -18.53 -1.63 -6.37
C LYS A 32 -18.69 -0.57 -7.48
N TYR A 33 -17.62 0.19 -7.75
CA TYR A 33 -17.65 1.23 -8.78
C TYR A 33 -17.22 0.66 -10.13
N LYS A 34 -18.01 0.91 -11.18
CA LYS A 34 -17.68 0.49 -12.54
C LYS A 34 -16.81 1.52 -13.26
N ASP A 35 -17.10 2.80 -13.03
CA ASP A 35 -16.38 3.90 -13.64
C ASP A 35 -15.01 4.13 -12.99
N PHE A 36 -14.04 4.44 -13.84
CA PHE A 36 -12.65 4.66 -13.41
C PHE A 36 -12.52 5.89 -12.50
N PHE A 37 -13.20 6.99 -12.84
CA PHE A 37 -13.11 8.22 -12.06
C PHE A 37 -13.87 8.13 -10.74
N GLU A 38 -14.97 7.38 -10.67
CA GLU A 38 -15.64 7.10 -9.39
C GLU A 38 -14.70 6.39 -8.40
N LYS A 39 -13.87 5.46 -8.90
CA LYS A 39 -12.83 4.81 -8.09
C LYS A 39 -11.80 5.81 -7.59
N VAL A 40 -11.32 6.69 -8.48
CA VAL A 40 -10.37 7.75 -8.14
C VAL A 40 -10.96 8.67 -7.07
N ILE A 41 -12.20 9.12 -7.24
CA ILE A 41 -12.89 10.00 -6.28
C ILE A 41 -13.03 9.32 -4.92
N HIS A 42 -13.30 8.00 -4.88
CA HIS A 42 -13.41 7.27 -3.63
C HIS A 42 -12.07 7.23 -2.87
N VAL A 43 -10.97 6.93 -3.56
CA VAL A 43 -9.62 6.95 -2.97
C VAL A 43 -9.21 8.37 -2.56
N LYS A 44 -9.52 9.38 -3.38
CA LYS A 44 -9.27 10.80 -3.07
C LYS A 44 -9.93 11.21 -1.76
N LYS A 45 -11.20 10.87 -1.56
CA LYS A 45 -11.92 11.17 -0.30
C LYS A 45 -11.27 10.51 0.92
N GLY A 46 -10.78 9.27 0.77
CA GLY A 46 -10.05 8.59 1.84
C GLY A 46 -8.71 9.28 2.16
N LEU A 47 -7.98 9.74 1.14
CA LEU A 47 -6.76 10.52 1.34
C LEU A 47 -7.06 11.88 1.99
N GLU A 48 -8.15 12.57 1.60
CA GLU A 48 -8.61 13.82 2.21
C GLU A 48 -8.90 13.64 3.71
N GLN A 49 -9.52 12.53 4.09
CA GLN A 49 -9.78 12.22 5.50
C GLN A 49 -8.47 12.08 6.28
N ILE A 50 -7.51 11.28 5.77
CA ILE A 50 -6.19 11.13 6.42
C ILE A 50 -5.46 12.50 6.50
N GLN A 51 -5.55 13.31 5.43
CA GLN A 51 -4.97 14.65 5.40
C GLN A 51 -5.55 15.56 6.49
N ASN A 52 -6.88 15.56 6.65
CA ASN A 52 -7.55 16.42 7.64
C ASN A 52 -7.20 16.02 9.08
N GLU A 53 -6.98 14.72 9.33
CA GLU A 53 -6.72 14.21 10.69
C GLU A 53 -5.23 14.23 11.04
N HIS A 54 -4.34 14.00 10.07
CA HIS A 54 -2.91 13.74 10.31
C HIS A 54 -1.95 14.47 9.36
N GLY A 55 -2.46 15.24 8.38
CA GLY A 55 -1.66 15.75 7.26
C GLY A 55 -0.42 16.52 7.67
N GLU A 56 -0.50 17.38 8.69
CA GLU A 56 0.63 18.18 9.18
C GLU A 56 1.78 17.33 9.76
N GLN A 57 1.48 16.09 10.16
CA GLN A 57 2.46 15.20 10.77
C GLN A 57 3.08 14.23 9.75
N ILE A 58 2.50 14.10 8.55
CA ILE A 58 3.01 13.23 7.49
C ILE A 58 4.20 13.91 6.83
N THR A 59 5.36 13.27 6.88
CA THR A 59 6.62 13.78 6.33
C THR A 59 7.10 13.04 5.09
N ALA A 60 6.58 11.81 4.85
CA ALA A 60 6.91 11.02 3.68
C ALA A 60 5.74 10.13 3.26
N VAL A 61 5.61 9.92 1.95
CA VAL A 61 4.60 9.02 1.37
C VAL A 61 5.30 8.04 0.43
N TYR A 62 5.04 6.76 0.65
CA TYR A 62 5.55 5.66 -0.17
C TYR A 62 4.41 4.91 -0.84
N ILE A 63 4.57 4.63 -2.13
CA ILE A 63 3.56 3.94 -2.93
C ILE A 63 4.18 2.67 -3.52
N GLU A 64 3.46 1.54 -3.49
CA GLU A 64 3.92 0.35 -4.19
C GLU A 64 4.01 0.66 -5.70
N GLN A 65 5.19 0.40 -6.26
CA GLN A 65 5.44 0.57 -7.69
C GLN A 65 4.57 -0.41 -8.49
N SER A 66 3.70 0.11 -9.34
CA SER A 66 2.94 -0.72 -10.26
C SER A 66 3.86 -1.53 -11.17
N LEU A 67 3.45 -2.77 -11.50
CA LEU A 67 4.22 -3.63 -12.39
C LEU A 67 4.46 -2.95 -13.74
N GLN A 68 5.72 -2.72 -14.08
CA GLN A 68 6.13 -2.06 -15.33
C GLN A 68 6.35 -3.06 -16.47
N SER A 69 6.40 -4.36 -16.19
CA SER A 69 6.70 -5.36 -17.19
C SER A 69 5.56 -6.35 -17.39
N PHE A 70 5.26 -6.61 -18.65
CA PHE A 70 4.36 -7.66 -19.07
C PHE A 70 5.01 -9.02 -18.75
N ARG A 71 4.45 -9.75 -17.80
CA ARG A 71 4.75 -11.17 -17.65
C ARG A 71 3.63 -11.96 -18.30
N SER A 72 3.96 -12.71 -19.34
CA SER A 72 3.02 -13.59 -20.04
C SER A 72 2.20 -14.40 -19.03
N GLY A 73 0.87 -14.35 -19.13
CA GLY A 73 -0.05 -15.12 -18.29
C GLY A 73 -0.56 -14.43 -17.01
N PHE A 74 -0.07 -13.22 -16.62
CA PHE A 74 -0.50 -12.60 -15.35
C PHE A 74 -1.45 -11.40 -15.49
N SER A 75 -1.33 -10.60 -16.53
CA SER A 75 -2.22 -9.45 -16.76
C SER A 75 -2.24 -9.04 -18.22
N SER A 76 -3.40 -8.59 -18.72
CA SER A 76 -3.50 -8.02 -20.05
C SER A 76 -2.81 -6.65 -20.13
N ALA A 77 -2.35 -6.23 -21.31
CA ALA A 77 -1.82 -4.89 -21.54
C ALA A 77 -2.80 -3.80 -21.09
N LYS A 78 -4.11 -4.02 -21.31
CA LYS A 78 -5.18 -3.12 -20.85
C LYS A 78 -5.19 -2.99 -19.34
N THR A 79 -5.06 -4.10 -18.61
CA THR A 79 -5.02 -4.10 -17.13
C THR A 79 -3.81 -3.33 -16.62
N LEU A 80 -2.61 -3.59 -17.17
CA LEU A 80 -1.39 -2.89 -16.77
C LEU A 80 -1.48 -1.37 -17.05
N SER A 81 -1.98 -0.99 -18.22
CA SER A 81 -2.19 0.42 -18.58
C SER A 81 -3.19 1.09 -17.63
N THR A 82 -4.27 0.41 -17.26
CA THR A 82 -5.27 0.95 -16.34
C THR A 82 -4.69 1.12 -14.93
N LEU A 83 -3.94 0.13 -14.42
CA LEU A 83 -3.27 0.21 -13.13
C LEU A 83 -2.23 1.34 -13.09
N SER A 84 -1.43 1.48 -14.14
CA SER A 84 -0.43 2.54 -14.23
C SER A 84 -1.06 3.93 -14.23
N ARG A 85 -2.14 4.13 -14.99
CA ARG A 85 -2.89 5.40 -14.99
C ARG A 85 -3.50 5.70 -13.61
N PHE A 86 -4.08 4.68 -12.97
CA PHE A 86 -4.69 4.84 -11.66
C PHE A 86 -3.64 5.21 -10.60
N ASN A 87 -2.51 4.52 -10.60
CA ASN A 87 -1.37 4.81 -9.72
C ASN A 87 -0.85 6.24 -9.94
N GLY A 88 -0.69 6.68 -11.19
CA GLY A 88 -0.27 8.04 -11.53
C GLY A 88 -1.23 9.11 -11.01
N ILE A 89 -2.55 8.89 -11.16
CA ILE A 89 -3.57 9.84 -10.65
C ILE A 89 -3.56 9.88 -9.11
N VAL A 90 -3.50 8.73 -8.45
CA VAL A 90 -3.40 8.69 -6.97
C VAL A 90 -2.12 9.37 -6.49
N SER A 91 -1.02 9.19 -7.19
CA SER A 91 0.26 9.88 -6.89
C SER A 91 0.15 11.39 -7.03
N TRP A 92 -0.55 11.85 -8.06
CA TRP A 92 -0.84 13.28 -8.23
C TRP A 92 -1.71 13.82 -7.09
N ILE A 93 -2.75 13.09 -6.69
CA ILE A 93 -3.62 13.47 -5.57
C ILE A 93 -2.82 13.59 -4.27
N VAL A 94 -1.93 12.64 -4.00
CA VAL A 94 -1.02 12.69 -2.84
C VAL A 94 -0.16 13.95 -2.89
N PHE A 95 0.48 14.22 -4.03
CA PHE A 95 1.32 15.42 -4.18
C PHE A 95 0.50 16.70 -4.01
N ASP A 96 -0.69 16.76 -4.60
CA ASP A 96 -1.54 17.96 -4.52
C ASP A 96 -2.07 18.21 -3.11
N GLN A 97 -2.48 17.17 -2.40
CA GLN A 97 -3.05 17.29 -1.05
C GLN A 97 -1.99 17.50 0.03
N TYR A 98 -0.94 16.67 0.03
CA TYR A 98 0.07 16.67 1.10
C TYR A 98 1.27 17.56 0.79
N LYS A 99 1.41 18.06 -0.45
CA LYS A 99 2.60 18.77 -0.96
C LYS A 99 3.89 17.95 -0.83
N ILE A 100 3.76 16.63 -0.71
CA ILE A 100 4.84 15.67 -0.60
C ILE A 100 4.91 14.90 -1.92
N LYS A 101 6.10 14.85 -2.53
CA LYS A 101 6.35 13.99 -3.69
C LYS A 101 6.43 12.55 -3.23
N PRO A 102 5.49 11.67 -3.65
CA PRO A 102 5.55 10.27 -3.23
C PRO A 102 6.74 9.54 -3.84
N GLU A 103 7.30 8.59 -3.09
CA GLU A 103 8.35 7.70 -3.56
C GLU A 103 7.78 6.32 -3.87
N TYR A 104 8.36 5.67 -4.89
CA TYR A 104 7.87 4.36 -5.33
C TYR A 104 8.80 3.25 -4.86
N LEU A 105 8.22 2.19 -4.29
CA LEU A 105 8.93 1.01 -3.85
C LEU A 105 8.42 -0.24 -4.58
N ALA A 106 9.34 -0.97 -5.22
CA ALA A 106 9.00 -2.28 -5.73
C ALA A 106 8.69 -3.24 -4.56
N ALA A 107 7.61 -4.02 -4.65
CA ALA A 107 7.20 -4.98 -3.62
C ALA A 107 8.34 -5.92 -3.16
N THR A 108 9.21 -6.34 -4.08
CA THR A 108 10.38 -7.17 -3.75
C THR A 108 11.41 -6.44 -2.88
N SER A 109 11.67 -5.16 -3.19
CA SER A 109 12.58 -4.31 -2.42
C SER A 109 12.00 -3.99 -1.05
N ALA A 110 10.72 -3.65 -0.98
CA ALA A 110 10.03 -3.39 0.28
C ALA A 110 10.08 -4.60 1.23
N ARG A 111 9.76 -5.79 0.71
CA ARG A 111 9.88 -7.04 1.50
C ARG A 111 11.30 -7.29 1.98
N LYS A 112 12.30 -7.07 1.13
CA LYS A 112 13.71 -7.21 1.51
C LYS A 112 14.11 -6.27 2.66
N LEU A 113 13.70 -5.01 2.59
CA LEU A 113 13.93 -4.01 3.64
C LEU A 113 13.26 -4.40 4.97
N CYS A 114 12.09 -5.04 4.91
CA CYS A 114 11.38 -5.56 6.08
C CYS A 114 11.88 -6.95 6.55
N GLY A 115 12.91 -7.53 5.92
CA GLY A 115 13.41 -8.86 6.28
C GLY A 115 12.49 -10.03 5.90
N ILE A 116 11.47 -9.80 5.08
CA ILE A 116 10.50 -10.82 4.67
C ILE A 116 11.05 -11.62 3.49
N LYS A 117 11.32 -12.91 3.73
CA LYS A 117 11.78 -13.85 2.70
C LYS A 117 10.60 -14.65 2.17
N ILE A 118 10.46 -14.73 0.85
CA ILE A 118 9.44 -15.55 0.18
C ILE A 118 10.08 -16.88 -0.21
N PRO A 119 9.70 -18.01 0.41
CA PRO A 119 10.21 -19.32 0.03
C PRO A 119 9.81 -19.68 -1.42
N ARG A 120 10.67 -20.46 -2.08
CA ARG A 120 10.41 -20.91 -3.45
C ARG A 120 9.09 -21.68 -3.54
N GLY A 121 8.25 -21.33 -4.51
CA GLY A 121 6.95 -21.97 -4.73
C GLY A 121 5.80 -21.42 -3.88
N GLN A 122 6.06 -20.55 -2.91
CA GLN A 122 5.00 -19.95 -2.11
C GLN A 122 4.49 -18.65 -2.74
N LYS A 123 3.19 -18.37 -2.50
CA LYS A 123 2.54 -17.12 -2.93
C LYS A 123 2.96 -15.98 -2.01
N ALA A 124 3.58 -14.94 -2.56
CA ALA A 124 4.09 -13.80 -1.81
C ALA A 124 3.02 -13.17 -0.88
N LYS A 125 1.81 -12.93 -1.37
CA LYS A 125 0.72 -12.33 -0.57
C LYS A 125 0.37 -13.16 0.67
N ALA A 126 0.34 -14.49 0.56
CA ALA A 126 0.07 -15.36 1.72
C ALA A 126 1.21 -15.30 2.74
N VAL A 127 2.46 -15.36 2.28
CA VAL A 127 3.64 -15.27 3.17
C VAL A 127 3.72 -13.94 3.89
N VAL A 128 3.43 -12.83 3.20
CA VAL A 128 3.41 -11.48 3.79
C VAL A 128 2.32 -11.39 4.85
N LEU A 129 1.11 -11.85 4.54
CA LEU A 129 -0.01 -11.84 5.49
C LEU A 129 0.34 -12.65 6.75
N ASP A 130 0.83 -13.88 6.60
CA ASP A 130 1.21 -14.75 7.70
C ASP A 130 2.35 -14.16 8.56
N TYR A 131 3.32 -13.51 7.89
CA TYR A 131 4.41 -12.82 8.58
C TYR A 131 3.87 -11.69 9.46
N LEU A 132 2.99 -10.83 8.92
CA LEU A 132 2.45 -9.70 9.64
C LEU A 132 1.52 -10.13 10.79
N LEU A 133 0.70 -11.14 10.59
CA LEU A 133 -0.14 -11.70 11.67
C LEU A 133 0.68 -12.20 12.86
N LYS A 134 1.92 -12.63 12.63
CA LYS A 134 2.83 -13.11 13.70
C LYS A 134 3.65 -11.99 14.33
N ASN A 135 3.99 -10.94 13.58
CA ASN A 135 4.96 -9.94 14.00
C ASN A 135 4.38 -8.54 14.25
N GLU A 136 3.12 -8.30 13.88
CA GLU A 136 2.41 -7.02 14.08
C GLU A 136 1.15 -7.26 14.94
N PRO A 137 1.23 -7.21 16.27
CA PRO A 137 0.09 -7.50 17.15
C PRO A 137 -1.12 -6.59 16.93
N SER A 138 -0.90 -5.37 16.41
CA SER A 138 -1.96 -4.41 16.07
C SER A 138 -2.64 -4.70 14.73
N PHE A 139 -2.09 -5.60 13.90
CA PHE A 139 -2.66 -5.97 12.62
C PHE A 139 -3.71 -7.08 12.79
N ILE A 140 -4.96 -6.69 12.90
CA ILE A 140 -6.10 -7.60 13.04
C ILE A 140 -6.84 -7.67 11.70
N ILE A 141 -7.19 -8.88 11.28
CA ILE A 141 -7.95 -9.14 10.04
C ILE A 141 -9.28 -9.80 10.32
N GLU A 142 -10.19 -9.65 9.38
CA GLU A 142 -11.45 -10.33 9.39
C GLU A 142 -11.42 -11.54 8.46
N TYR A 143 -12.26 -12.53 8.78
CA TYR A 143 -12.39 -13.75 8.00
C TYR A 143 -13.77 -13.84 7.35
N THR A 144 -13.84 -14.51 6.22
CA THR A 144 -15.09 -14.89 5.57
C THR A 144 -15.77 -16.01 6.35
N ARG A 145 -17.04 -16.30 6.04
CA ARG A 145 -17.77 -17.45 6.62
C ARG A 145 -17.08 -18.80 6.40
N HIS A 146 -16.17 -18.90 5.42
CA HIS A 146 -15.40 -20.11 5.09
C HIS A 146 -14.01 -20.14 5.73
N GLY A 147 -13.70 -19.21 6.64
CA GLY A 147 -12.41 -19.14 7.33
C GLY A 147 -11.25 -18.57 6.49
N ASN A 148 -11.51 -18.02 5.31
CA ASN A 148 -10.49 -17.33 4.52
C ASN A 148 -10.37 -15.87 4.93
N PRO A 149 -9.15 -15.26 4.92
CA PRO A 149 -9.00 -13.82 5.10
C PRO A 149 -9.88 -13.04 4.13
N LYS A 150 -10.50 -11.94 4.58
CA LYS A 150 -11.20 -11.04 3.67
C LYS A 150 -10.22 -10.47 2.64
N PRO A 151 -10.66 -10.18 1.39
CA PRO A 151 -9.77 -9.73 0.30
C PRO A 151 -8.90 -8.51 0.66
N ASP A 152 -9.46 -7.53 1.36
CA ASP A 152 -8.76 -6.32 1.80
C ASP A 152 -7.58 -6.57 2.74
N SER A 153 -7.56 -7.71 3.44
CA SER A 153 -6.48 -8.08 4.35
C SER A 153 -5.12 -8.14 3.65
N TYR A 154 -5.08 -8.55 2.38
CA TYR A 154 -3.84 -8.64 1.60
C TYR A 154 -3.30 -7.27 1.20
N ASP A 155 -4.17 -6.36 0.74
CA ASP A 155 -3.78 -5.02 0.32
C ASP A 155 -3.41 -4.16 1.55
N ARG A 156 -4.09 -4.37 2.69
CA ARG A 156 -3.71 -3.81 3.99
C ARG A 156 -2.34 -4.30 4.44
N ALA A 157 -2.05 -5.60 4.29
CA ALA A 157 -0.75 -6.18 4.62
C ALA A 157 0.37 -5.60 3.74
N ASP A 158 0.16 -5.53 2.42
CA ASP A 158 1.13 -4.98 1.48
C ASP A 158 1.39 -3.49 1.80
N SER A 159 0.38 -2.69 2.17
CA SER A 159 0.57 -1.28 2.58
C SER A 159 1.39 -1.14 3.87
N ILE A 160 1.28 -2.07 4.83
CA ILE A 160 2.17 -2.09 6.02
C ILE A 160 3.61 -2.30 5.60
N VAL A 161 3.88 -3.26 4.70
CA VAL A 161 5.23 -3.53 4.21
C VAL A 161 5.82 -2.31 3.51
N ILE A 162 5.03 -1.60 2.69
CA ILE A 162 5.46 -0.36 2.03
C ILE A 162 5.79 0.72 3.06
N ALA A 163 4.94 0.96 4.04
CA ALA A 163 5.17 1.95 5.10
C ALA A 163 6.41 1.61 5.95
N ARG A 164 6.57 0.34 6.35
CA ARG A 164 7.74 -0.14 7.10
C ARG A 164 9.05 0.01 6.30
N ALA A 165 9.02 -0.34 5.01
CA ALA A 165 10.17 -0.15 4.13
C ALA A 165 10.54 1.33 3.99
N GLY A 166 9.54 2.20 3.84
CA GLY A 166 9.74 3.66 3.86
C GLY A 166 10.40 4.13 5.15
N LEU A 167 9.93 3.65 6.30
CA LEU A 167 10.54 3.98 7.60
C LEU A 167 12.02 3.58 7.69
N VAL A 168 12.37 2.40 7.17
CA VAL A 168 13.78 1.97 7.12
C VAL A 168 14.61 2.92 6.26
N LEU A 169 14.10 3.33 5.10
CA LEU A 169 14.79 4.27 4.21
C LEU A 169 14.98 5.65 4.87
N GLU A 170 13.95 6.18 5.54
CA GLU A 170 14.06 7.46 6.25
C GLU A 170 15.09 7.39 7.40
N LYS A 171 15.09 6.29 8.18
CA LYS A 171 16.10 6.08 9.22
C LYS A 171 17.53 6.04 8.64
N GLN A 172 17.73 5.40 7.49
CA GLN A 172 19.04 5.35 6.80
C GLN A 172 19.47 6.72 6.28
N ARG A 173 18.55 7.53 5.73
CA ARG A 173 18.83 8.89 5.29
C ARG A 173 19.26 9.78 6.44
N ASN A 174 18.52 9.73 7.54
CA ASN A 174 18.81 10.54 8.72
C ASN A 174 20.12 10.14 9.42
N ALA A 175 20.57 8.88 9.29
CA ALA A 175 21.85 8.43 9.83
C ALA A 175 23.06 8.85 8.97
N ASN A 176 22.84 9.21 7.70
CA ASN A 176 23.88 9.60 6.75
C ASN A 176 24.03 11.13 6.58
N ASN A 177 23.15 11.89 7.21
CA ASN A 177 23.18 13.36 7.28
C ASN A 177 23.69 13.83 8.66
#